data_5d39470db2b1b4327f5d99fb280ed540
#
_entry.id   5d39470db2b1b4327f5d99fb280ed540
#
_cell.length_a   1.000
_cell.length_b   1.000
_cell.length_c   1.000
_cell.angle_alpha   90.00
_cell.angle_beta   90.00
_cell.angle_gamma   90.00
#
_symmetry.space_group_name_H-M   'P 1'
#
loop_
_entity.id
_entity.type
_entity.pdbx_description
1 polymer ?
#
loop_
_entity_poly.entity_id
_entity_poly.type
_entity_poly.pdbx_seq_one_letter_code
_entity_poly.pdbx_strand_id
1 'polypeptide(L)'
;MVNKNFSKQIYNHLINGKVINREKIENDTFVPDELYSEIIQYEEIYREQYDMCGYNMHIANGYIYLLEKNEKKDLKTDVVMRCYVLLLIIAKYMNDINKSHSQLMSLNGGISKAEIDSMNESPDIKELLKKCDFNNKDDL
;
A
#
# COMPACT_ATOMS: atom_id res chain seq x y z
N MET A 1 19.77 21.96 -4.80
CA MET A 1 19.83 21.94 -3.32
C MET A 1 18.56 21.37 -2.75
N VAL A 2 18.68 20.41 -1.85
CA VAL A 2 17.54 19.73 -1.23
C VAL A 2 16.65 20.74 -0.47
N ASN A 3 15.35 20.68 -0.69
CA ASN A 3 14.39 21.53 0.01
C ASN A 3 14.12 20.99 1.42
N LYS A 4 14.54 21.72 2.44
CA LYS A 4 14.41 21.30 3.85
C LYS A 4 12.96 21.09 4.29
N ASN A 5 12.03 21.89 3.78
CA ASN A 5 10.60 21.73 4.11
C ASN A 5 10.03 20.46 3.50
N PHE A 6 10.42 20.16 2.27
CA PHE A 6 10.03 18.88 1.63
C PHE A 6 10.69 17.71 2.32
N SER A 7 11.97 17.80 2.69
CA SER A 7 12.65 16.73 3.44
C SER A 7 11.93 16.39 4.74
N LYS A 8 11.45 17.38 5.47
CA LYS A 8 10.69 17.17 6.70
C LYS A 8 9.34 16.48 6.44
N GLN A 9 8.63 16.90 5.42
CA GLN A 9 7.36 16.30 5.04
C GLN A 9 7.56 14.86 4.54
N ILE A 10 8.57 14.62 3.73
CA ILE A 10 8.96 13.30 3.23
C ILE A 10 9.27 12.38 4.40
N TYR A 11 10.10 12.81 5.33
CA TYR A 11 10.42 12.06 6.54
C TYR A 11 9.18 11.66 7.32
N ASN A 12 8.29 12.63 7.60
CA ASN A 12 7.08 12.38 8.35
C ASN A 12 6.14 11.37 7.65
N HIS A 13 6.07 11.40 6.33
CA HIS A 13 5.28 10.42 5.56
C HIS A 13 5.90 9.03 5.62
N LEU A 14 7.15 8.93 5.24
CA LEU A 14 7.82 7.65 5.06
C LEU A 14 8.04 6.91 6.38
N ILE A 15 8.41 7.64 7.44
CA ILE A 15 8.66 7.01 8.75
C ILE A 15 7.38 6.47 9.41
N ASN A 16 6.24 7.04 9.06
CA ASN A 16 4.92 6.57 9.51
C ASN A 16 4.33 5.46 8.63
N GLY A 17 5.13 4.89 7.74
CA GLY A 17 4.71 3.82 6.85
C GLY A 17 3.81 4.27 5.70
N LYS A 18 3.72 5.57 5.46
CA LYS A 18 2.96 6.10 4.32
C LYS A 18 3.79 6.07 3.05
N VAL A 19 3.16 5.71 1.97
CA VAL A 19 3.75 5.70 0.64
C VAL A 19 3.63 7.08 0.01
N ILE A 20 4.67 7.53 -0.71
CA ILE A 20 4.62 8.74 -1.52
C ILE A 20 4.40 8.34 -2.97
N ASN A 21 3.26 8.70 -3.53
CA ASN A 21 2.90 8.43 -4.92
C ASN A 21 3.38 9.52 -5.85
N ARG A 22 3.55 9.19 -7.13
CA ARG A 22 3.91 10.15 -8.18
C ARG A 22 2.92 11.29 -8.29
N GLU A 23 1.66 11.00 -8.09
CA GLU A 23 0.55 11.95 -8.17
C GLU A 23 -0.23 11.97 -6.86
N LYS A 24 -0.80 13.11 -6.55
CA LYS A 24 -1.73 13.31 -5.43
C LYS A 24 -3.05 13.87 -5.94
N ILE A 25 -4.09 13.75 -5.13
CA ILE A 25 -5.39 14.34 -5.42
C ILE A 25 -5.47 15.72 -4.75
N GLU A 26 -5.73 16.73 -5.55
CA GLU A 26 -5.92 18.11 -5.11
C GLU A 26 -7.11 18.70 -5.87
N ASN A 27 -8.12 19.20 -5.15
CA ASN A 27 -9.36 19.72 -5.74
C ASN A 27 -10.01 18.75 -6.74
N ASP A 28 -10.14 17.49 -6.36
CA ASP A 28 -10.70 16.40 -7.17
C ASP A 28 -9.97 16.14 -8.50
N THR A 29 -8.77 16.64 -8.65
CA THR A 29 -7.91 16.39 -9.82
C THR A 29 -6.60 15.74 -9.42
N PHE A 30 -6.03 14.94 -10.35
CA PHE A 30 -4.71 14.35 -10.17
C PHE A 30 -3.64 15.36 -10.56
N VAL A 31 -2.76 15.67 -9.63
CA VAL A 31 -1.63 16.57 -9.85
C VAL A 31 -0.33 15.86 -9.44
N PRO A 32 0.81 16.19 -10.07
CA PRO A 32 2.10 15.66 -9.66
C PRO A 32 2.37 15.94 -8.18
N ASP A 33 2.90 14.96 -7.45
CA ASP A 33 3.30 15.15 -6.06
C ASP A 33 4.71 15.74 -6.01
N GLU A 34 4.84 16.89 -5.40
CA GLU A 34 6.10 17.62 -5.26
C GLU A 34 7.13 16.83 -4.43
N LEU A 35 6.67 16.10 -3.42
CA LEU A 35 7.53 15.27 -2.59
C LEU A 35 8.14 14.11 -3.37
N TYR A 36 7.37 13.50 -4.23
CA TYR A 36 7.87 12.46 -5.14
C TYR A 36 8.95 13.03 -6.07
N SER A 37 8.67 14.16 -6.69
CA SER A 37 9.60 14.82 -7.61
C SER A 37 10.90 15.22 -6.92
N GLU A 38 10.84 15.73 -5.69
CA GLU A 38 12.00 16.05 -4.87
C GLU A 38 12.88 14.82 -4.60
N ILE A 39 12.28 13.70 -4.23
CA ILE A 39 13.02 12.47 -3.98
C ILE A 39 13.71 11.97 -5.26
N ILE A 40 13.01 11.98 -6.38
CA ILE A 40 13.60 11.53 -7.66
C ILE A 40 14.76 12.44 -8.07
N GLN A 41 14.62 13.74 -7.89
CA GLN A 41 15.67 14.71 -8.24
C GLN A 41 16.93 14.52 -7.38
N TYR A 42 16.77 14.19 -6.11
CA TYR A 42 17.87 14.04 -5.15
C TYR A 42 17.95 12.62 -4.58
N GLU A 43 17.69 11.62 -5.40
CA GLU A 43 17.55 10.22 -5.01
C GLU A 43 18.73 9.72 -4.18
N GLU A 44 19.94 9.96 -4.61
CA GLU A 44 21.15 9.48 -3.92
C GLU A 44 21.26 10.05 -2.50
N ILE A 45 20.94 11.35 -2.34
CA ILE A 45 21.00 12.03 -1.05
C ILE A 45 19.99 11.43 -0.08
N TYR A 46 18.74 11.22 -0.53
CA TYR A 46 17.70 10.63 0.30
C TYR A 46 18.01 9.16 0.63
N ARG A 47 18.50 8.39 -0.33
CA ARG A 47 18.91 6.99 -0.08
C ARG A 47 20.00 6.90 0.98
N GLU A 48 21.04 7.70 0.86
CA GLU A 48 22.15 7.75 1.81
C GLU A 48 21.67 8.16 3.21
N GLN A 49 20.84 9.18 3.29
CA GLN A 49 20.28 9.67 4.56
C GLN A 49 19.47 8.57 5.28
N TYR A 50 18.57 7.90 4.57
CA TYR A 50 17.77 6.83 5.17
C TYR A 50 18.58 5.58 5.45
N ASP A 51 19.56 5.28 4.61
CA ASP A 51 20.51 4.18 4.84
C ASP A 51 21.25 4.36 6.16
N MET A 52 21.74 5.55 6.45
CA MET A 52 22.37 5.88 7.72
C MET A 52 21.42 5.75 8.93
N CYS A 53 20.13 5.93 8.72
CA CYS A 53 19.09 5.78 9.75
C CYS A 53 18.60 4.34 9.91
N GLY A 54 19.14 3.40 9.14
CA GLY A 54 18.76 1.99 9.21
C GLY A 54 17.56 1.60 8.33
N TYR A 55 17.26 2.39 7.29
CA TYR A 55 16.16 2.12 6.36
C TYR A 55 16.66 1.92 4.94
N ASN A 56 15.95 1.10 4.19
CA ASN A 56 16.09 1.00 2.73
C ASN A 56 14.94 1.76 2.08
N MET A 57 15.28 2.74 1.23
CA MET A 57 14.30 3.43 0.42
C MET A 57 14.07 2.67 -0.89
N HIS A 58 12.82 2.28 -1.12
CA HIS A 58 12.41 1.58 -2.33
C HIS A 58 11.62 2.52 -3.22
N ILE A 59 12.07 2.63 -4.47
CA ILE A 59 11.37 3.36 -5.52
C ILE A 59 10.79 2.31 -6.46
N ALA A 60 9.49 2.12 -6.40
CA ALA A 60 8.75 1.26 -7.30
C ALA A 60 8.16 2.08 -8.45
N ASN A 61 7.38 1.44 -9.31
CA ASN A 61 6.78 2.14 -10.45
C ASN A 61 5.66 3.07 -9.99
N GLY A 62 6.01 4.31 -9.73
CA GLY A 62 5.07 5.37 -9.36
C GLY A 62 4.84 5.57 -7.86
N TYR A 63 5.59 4.89 -6.99
CA TYR A 63 5.50 5.08 -5.54
C TYR A 63 6.81 4.80 -4.82
N ILE A 64 6.99 5.43 -3.67
CA ILE A 64 8.20 5.35 -2.84
C ILE A 64 7.81 4.97 -1.42
N TYR A 65 8.56 4.06 -0.81
CA TYR A 65 8.35 3.62 0.57
C TYR A 65 9.67 3.24 1.25
N LEU A 66 9.66 3.16 2.58
CA LEU A 66 10.78 2.71 3.39
C LEU A 66 10.53 1.34 3.99
N LEU A 67 11.57 0.53 4.05
CA LEU A 67 11.61 -0.69 4.84
C LEU A 67 12.80 -0.62 5.80
N GLU A 68 12.61 -1.05 7.04
CA GLU A 68 13.71 -1.17 7.98
C GLU A 68 14.69 -2.27 7.55
N LYS A 69 15.99 -1.97 7.68
CA LYS A 69 17.03 -2.97 7.48
C LYS A 69 16.96 -4.00 8.60
N ASN A 70 17.12 -5.27 8.25
CA ASN A 70 17.23 -6.37 9.20
C ASN A 70 16.00 -6.57 10.10
N GLU A 71 14.86 -5.97 9.81
CA GLU A 71 13.63 -6.37 10.45
C GLU A 71 13.19 -7.75 9.97
N LYS A 72 13.71 -8.74 10.68
CA LYS A 72 12.96 -9.97 10.84
C LYS A 72 11.94 -9.73 11.95
N LYS A 73 10.94 -8.88 11.68
CA LYS A 73 9.74 -8.96 12.48
C LYS A 73 9.20 -10.36 12.27
N ASP A 74 9.11 -11.08 13.36
CA ASP A 74 8.28 -12.25 13.47
C ASP A 74 6.83 -11.81 13.27
N LEU A 75 6.50 -11.43 12.01
CA LEU A 75 5.12 -11.36 11.58
C LEU A 75 4.62 -12.78 11.84
N LYS A 76 3.70 -12.89 12.78
CA LYS A 76 3.08 -14.17 13.09
C LYS A 76 2.68 -14.78 11.75
N THR A 77 3.19 -15.96 11.44
CA THR A 77 2.95 -16.65 10.16
C THR A 77 1.46 -16.69 9.84
N ASP A 78 0.62 -16.84 10.85
CA ASP A 78 -0.83 -16.84 10.74
C ASP A 78 -1.39 -15.52 10.18
N VAL A 79 -0.87 -14.37 10.65
CA VAL A 79 -1.32 -13.05 10.18
C VAL A 79 -0.92 -12.85 8.72
N VAL A 80 0.30 -13.24 8.35
CA VAL A 80 0.79 -13.15 6.96
C VAL A 80 -0.05 -14.02 6.04
N MET A 81 -0.32 -15.26 6.44
CA MET A 81 -1.15 -16.20 5.68
C MET A 81 -2.57 -15.67 5.49
N ARG A 82 -3.17 -15.10 6.53
CA ARG A 82 -4.50 -14.49 6.43
C ARG A 82 -4.52 -13.30 5.47
N CYS A 83 -3.48 -12.43 5.51
CA CYS A 83 -3.36 -11.34 4.56
C CYS A 83 -3.26 -11.82 3.12
N TYR A 84 -2.46 -12.85 2.84
CA TYR A 84 -2.37 -13.45 1.50
C TYR A 84 -3.69 -14.04 1.03
N VAL A 85 -4.37 -14.79 1.90
CA VAL A 85 -5.67 -15.36 1.58
C VAL A 85 -6.69 -14.29 1.28
N LEU A 86 -6.73 -13.22 2.08
CA LEU A 86 -7.62 -12.08 1.86
C LEU A 86 -7.36 -11.41 0.50
N LEU A 87 -6.08 -11.18 0.17
CA LEU A 87 -5.70 -10.62 -1.13
C LEU A 87 -6.14 -11.52 -2.30
N LEU A 88 -5.99 -12.83 -2.16
CA LEU A 88 -6.43 -13.78 -3.18
C LEU A 88 -7.96 -13.77 -3.35
N ILE A 89 -8.70 -13.68 -2.25
CA ILE A 89 -10.17 -13.57 -2.28
C ILE A 89 -10.60 -12.29 -3.00
N ILE A 90 -9.98 -11.15 -2.67
CA ILE A 90 -10.25 -9.87 -3.32
C ILE A 90 -9.93 -9.95 -4.81
N ALA A 91 -8.78 -10.51 -5.18
CA ALA A 91 -8.38 -10.67 -6.57
C ALA A 91 -9.36 -11.56 -7.36
N LYS A 92 -9.81 -12.67 -6.76
CA LYS A 92 -10.84 -13.54 -7.35
C LYS A 92 -12.13 -12.79 -7.60
N TYR A 93 -12.61 -12.05 -6.61
CA TYR A 93 -13.84 -11.27 -6.74
C TYR A 93 -13.71 -10.21 -7.85
N MET A 94 -12.59 -9.48 -7.90
CA MET A 94 -12.35 -8.50 -8.96
C MET A 94 -12.35 -9.14 -10.34
N ASN A 95 -11.76 -10.32 -10.48
CA ASN A 95 -11.79 -11.07 -11.73
C ASN A 95 -13.22 -11.49 -12.10
N ASP A 96 -14.02 -11.93 -11.14
CA ASP A 96 -15.43 -12.33 -11.37
C ASP A 96 -16.30 -11.17 -11.85
N ILE A 97 -15.98 -9.93 -11.45
CA ILE A 97 -16.66 -8.71 -11.92
C ILE A 97 -15.95 -8.03 -13.10
N ASN A 98 -15.02 -8.74 -13.75
CA ASN A 98 -14.24 -8.26 -14.89
C ASN A 98 -13.39 -7.00 -14.60
N LYS A 99 -12.94 -6.84 -13.38
CA LYS A 99 -11.96 -5.81 -13.01
C LYS A 99 -10.58 -6.40 -12.85
N SER A 100 -9.56 -5.68 -13.32
CA SER A 100 -8.17 -6.07 -13.08
C SER A 100 -7.79 -5.83 -11.62
N HIS A 101 -7.13 -6.82 -10.99
CA HIS A 101 -6.59 -6.67 -9.64
C HIS A 101 -5.54 -5.53 -9.54
N SER A 102 -4.91 -5.16 -10.64
CA SER A 102 -3.98 -4.01 -10.69
C SER A 102 -4.65 -2.67 -10.36
N GLN A 103 -5.97 -2.56 -10.49
CA GLN A 103 -6.72 -1.37 -10.08
C GLN A 103 -6.65 -1.08 -8.59
N LEU A 104 -6.39 -2.08 -7.75
CA LEU A 104 -6.15 -1.88 -6.32
C LEU A 104 -4.95 -0.98 -6.04
N MET A 105 -3.98 -0.99 -6.94
CA MET A 105 -2.72 -0.25 -6.81
C MET A 105 -2.79 1.14 -7.45
N SER A 106 -3.85 1.49 -8.14
CA SER A 106 -3.98 2.77 -8.82
C SER A 106 -4.75 3.79 -7.98
N LEU A 107 -4.41 5.07 -8.14
CA LEU A 107 -5.11 6.16 -7.46
C LEU A 107 -6.58 6.28 -7.91
N ASN A 108 -6.88 5.88 -9.13
CA ASN A 108 -8.23 5.85 -9.70
C ASN A 108 -8.98 4.58 -9.37
N GLY A 109 -8.28 3.60 -8.82
CA GLY A 109 -8.81 2.29 -8.54
C GLY A 109 -9.22 2.14 -7.09
N GLY A 110 -9.19 0.92 -6.66
CA GLY A 110 -9.59 0.51 -5.33
C GLY A 110 -10.91 -0.25 -5.37
N ILE A 111 -11.40 -0.54 -4.20
CA ILE A 111 -12.67 -1.24 -4.02
C ILE A 111 -13.62 -0.30 -3.29
N SER A 112 -14.80 -0.07 -3.87
CA SER A 112 -15.84 0.73 -3.25
C SER A 112 -16.51 -0.05 -2.10
N LYS A 113 -17.14 0.67 -1.18
CA LYS A 113 -17.95 0.04 -0.12
C LYS A 113 -19.05 -0.86 -0.70
N ALA A 114 -19.71 -0.42 -1.76
CA ALA A 114 -20.74 -1.20 -2.43
C ALA A 114 -20.19 -2.52 -2.99
N GLU A 115 -18.98 -2.50 -3.55
CA GLU A 115 -18.29 -3.70 -4.04
C GLU A 115 -17.92 -4.64 -2.89
N ILE A 116 -17.48 -4.12 -1.76
CA ILE A 116 -17.19 -4.91 -0.55
C ILE A 116 -18.47 -5.57 -0.03
N ASP A 117 -19.57 -4.82 0.02
CA ASP A 117 -20.86 -5.34 0.46
C ASP A 117 -21.35 -6.46 -0.49
N SER A 118 -21.21 -6.27 -1.80
CA SER A 118 -21.53 -7.30 -2.80
C SER A 118 -20.63 -8.54 -2.67
N MET A 119 -19.34 -8.33 -2.40
CA MET A 119 -18.39 -9.43 -2.15
C MET A 119 -18.82 -10.27 -0.95
N ASN A 120 -19.21 -9.62 0.13
CA ASN A 120 -19.66 -10.29 1.35
C ASN A 120 -20.97 -11.06 1.18
N GLU A 121 -21.79 -10.70 0.20
CA GLU A 121 -23.03 -11.39 -0.15
C GLU A 121 -22.82 -12.59 -1.10
N SER A 122 -21.66 -12.67 -1.75
CA SER A 122 -21.33 -13.77 -2.66
C SER A 122 -21.24 -15.10 -1.90
N PRO A 123 -22.00 -16.15 -2.31
CA PRO A 123 -21.94 -17.47 -1.66
C PRO A 123 -20.54 -18.09 -1.69
N ASP A 124 -19.84 -17.94 -2.80
CA ASP A 124 -18.48 -18.47 -2.99
C ASP A 124 -17.48 -17.79 -2.03
N ILE A 125 -17.58 -16.48 -1.88
CA ILE A 125 -16.72 -15.71 -0.98
C ILE A 125 -17.05 -16.05 0.48
N LYS A 126 -18.32 -16.16 0.84
CA LYS A 126 -18.73 -16.58 2.18
C LYS A 126 -18.19 -17.96 2.53
N GLU A 127 -18.21 -18.90 1.60
CA GLU A 127 -17.65 -20.22 1.79
C GLU A 127 -16.13 -20.18 1.99
N LEU A 128 -15.41 -19.41 1.17
CA LEU A 128 -13.96 -19.22 1.29
C LEU A 128 -13.58 -18.58 2.63
N LEU A 129 -14.27 -17.53 3.05
CA LEU A 129 -14.04 -16.87 4.34
C LEU A 129 -14.28 -17.83 5.50
N LYS A 130 -15.30 -18.67 5.40
CA LYS A 130 -15.63 -19.70 6.40
C LYS A 130 -14.53 -20.76 6.50
N LYS A 131 -14.01 -21.22 5.36
CA LYS A 131 -12.90 -22.19 5.29
C LYS A 131 -11.61 -21.65 5.86
N CYS A 132 -11.39 -20.34 5.76
CA CYS A 132 -10.19 -19.65 6.24
C CYS A 132 -10.34 -19.16 7.69
N ASP A 133 -11.46 -19.43 8.35
CA ASP A 133 -11.74 -19.05 9.73
C ASP A 133 -11.69 -17.55 10.03
N PHE A 134 -12.09 -16.73 9.03
CA PHE A 134 -12.18 -15.27 9.16
C PHE A 134 -13.44 -14.79 9.90
N ASN A 135 -14.28 -15.70 10.39
CA ASN A 135 -15.57 -15.37 11.02
C ASN A 135 -15.46 -15.00 12.51
N ASN A 136 -14.31 -15.10 13.11
CA ASN A 136 -14.10 -14.61 14.46
C ASN A 136 -13.96 -13.09 14.43
N LYS A 137 -14.84 -12.40 15.17
CA LYS A 137 -14.87 -10.93 15.26
C LYS A 137 -13.57 -10.30 15.76
N ASP A 138 -12.69 -11.10 16.32
CA ASP A 138 -11.40 -10.68 16.87
C ASP A 138 -10.25 -10.72 15.82
N ASP A 139 -10.53 -11.17 14.61
CA ASP A 139 -9.53 -11.39 13.56
C ASP A 139 -9.54 -10.33 12.44
N LEU A 140 -10.41 -9.32 12.53
CA LEU A 140 -10.50 -8.25 11.53
C LEU A 140 -10.24 -6.88 12.14
#